data_1479585588ecdee258845db388adce65
#
_entry.id   1479585588ecdee258845db388adce65
#
_cell.length_a   1.000
_cell.length_b   1.000
_cell.length_c   1.000
_cell.angle_alpha   90.00
_cell.angle_beta   90.00
_cell.angle_gamma   90.00
#
_symmetry.space_group_name_H-M   'P 1'
#
loop_
_entity.id
_entity.type
_entity.pdbx_description
1 polymer ?
#
loop_
_entity_poly.entity_id
_entity_poly.type
_entity_poly.pdbx_seq_one_letter_code
_entity_poly.pdbx_strand_id
1 'polypeptide(L)'
;LLQTRQFLSGAQGDAESVCAVWRQNVRLLLGKYADEQPVDTFDQLARAARAIGVTIERRGVFPAEGTESAQLVEIAAHECLTNLVRHAGGTRLEIIGGKTASGWRVRYLNDGSTPVGPIVEGSGLTALRARVEAAGGAMEIAHAPRFELTLTFFEGRQGIP
;
A
#
# COMPACT_ATOMS: atom_id res chain seq x y z
N LEU A 1 9.47 -10.16 16.44
CA LEU A 1 10.07 -10.24 15.08
C LEU A 1 10.44 -11.68 14.68
N LEU A 2 11.06 -12.46 15.54
CA LEU A 2 11.36 -13.90 15.30
C LEU A 2 10.08 -14.75 15.19
N GLN A 3 9.07 -14.51 16.02
CA GLN A 3 7.79 -15.22 15.99
C GLN A 3 7.00 -14.94 14.72
N THR A 4 7.02 -13.71 14.20
CA THR A 4 6.34 -13.35 12.96
C THR A 4 6.97 -14.06 11.75
N ARG A 5 8.30 -14.23 11.76
CA ARG A 5 9.04 -14.93 10.70
C ARG A 5 8.78 -16.44 10.70
N GLN A 6 8.62 -17.07 11.87
CA GLN A 6 8.25 -18.49 11.98
C GLN A 6 6.80 -18.76 11.53
N PHE A 7 5.90 -17.82 11.77
CA PHE A 7 4.50 -17.93 11.30
C PHE A 7 4.38 -17.83 9.78
N LEU A 8 5.16 -16.97 9.13
CA LEU A 8 5.15 -16.82 7.67
C LEU A 8 5.85 -18.00 6.94
N SER A 9 6.63 -18.83 7.66
CA SER A 9 7.40 -19.93 7.07
C SER A 9 6.76 -21.32 7.20
N GLY A 10 5.46 -21.45 7.53
CA GLY A 10 4.81 -22.75 7.40
C GLY A 10 3.96 -23.28 8.56
N ALA A 11 3.61 -22.47 9.53
CA ALA A 11 2.61 -22.87 10.52
C ALA A 11 1.20 -22.51 10.02
N GLN A 12 0.30 -23.50 10.01
CA GLN A 12 -1.15 -23.34 9.82
C GLN A 12 -1.77 -22.57 11.00
N GLY A 13 -1.48 -21.28 11.10
CA GLY A 13 -2.19 -20.35 11.95
C GLY A 13 -3.27 -19.64 11.16
N ASP A 14 -4.40 -19.36 11.78
CA ASP A 14 -5.45 -18.56 11.20
C ASP A 14 -4.89 -17.27 10.61
N ALA A 15 -5.02 -17.10 9.29
CA ALA A 15 -4.45 -15.97 8.54
C ALA A 15 -4.94 -14.62 9.08
N GLU A 16 -6.09 -14.60 9.70
CA GLU A 16 -6.69 -13.42 10.32
C GLU A 16 -5.94 -13.00 11.61
N SER A 17 -5.56 -13.96 12.44
CA SER A 17 -4.76 -13.73 13.65
C SER A 17 -3.34 -13.25 13.32
N VAL A 18 -2.71 -13.82 12.29
CA VAL A 18 -1.39 -13.39 11.81
C VAL A 18 -1.45 -11.94 11.31
N CYS A 19 -2.51 -11.57 10.60
CA CYS A 19 -2.68 -10.21 10.09
C CYS A 19 -3.02 -9.19 11.17
N ALA A 20 -3.77 -9.60 12.20
CA ALA A 20 -4.04 -8.74 13.36
C ALA A 20 -2.75 -8.43 14.12
N VAL A 21 -1.95 -9.45 14.40
CA VAL A 21 -0.62 -9.30 15.04
C VAL A 21 0.31 -8.46 14.17
N TRP A 22 0.30 -8.66 12.86
CA TRP A 22 1.12 -7.87 11.95
C TRP A 22 0.71 -6.40 11.89
N ARG A 23 -0.60 -6.10 11.79
CA ARG A 23 -1.11 -4.71 11.85
C ARG A 23 -0.73 -4.03 13.16
N GLN A 24 -0.83 -4.75 14.28
CA GLN A 24 -0.44 -4.24 15.59
C GLN A 24 1.06 -4.00 15.67
N ASN A 25 1.89 -4.91 15.13
CA ASN A 25 3.34 -4.76 15.09
C ASN A 25 3.77 -3.60 14.18
N VAL A 26 3.13 -3.41 13.01
CA VAL A 26 3.38 -2.26 12.13
C VAL A 26 2.98 -0.96 12.82
N ARG A 27 1.81 -0.89 13.49
CA ARG A 27 1.40 0.28 14.27
C ARG A 27 2.35 0.59 15.42
N LEU A 28 2.84 -0.43 16.13
CA LEU A 28 3.81 -0.27 17.22
C LEU A 28 5.18 0.18 16.70
N LEU A 29 5.60 -0.32 15.54
CA LEU A 29 6.84 0.11 14.89
C LEU A 29 6.72 1.55 14.40
N LEU A 30 5.62 1.91 13.76
CA LEU A 30 5.35 3.27 13.33
C LEU A 30 5.24 4.23 14.54
N GLY A 31 4.61 3.80 15.65
CA GLY A 31 4.52 4.59 16.89
C GLY A 31 5.88 4.80 17.57
N LYS A 32 6.76 3.82 17.57
CA LYS A 32 8.11 3.94 18.13
C LYS A 32 9.01 4.92 17.39
N TYR A 33 8.79 5.07 16.07
CA TYR A 33 9.58 5.98 15.23
C TYR A 33 8.95 7.37 15.10
N ALA A 34 7.71 7.57 15.54
CA ALA A 34 7.04 8.86 15.52
C ALA A 34 7.63 9.88 16.52
N ASP A 35 8.31 9.40 17.58
CA ASP A 35 8.88 10.26 18.63
C ASP A 35 10.29 10.81 18.29
N GLU A 36 10.92 10.36 17.19
CA GLU A 36 12.35 10.65 16.95
C GLU A 36 12.66 11.58 15.75
N GLN A 37 11.75 12.32 15.22
CA GLN A 37 11.85 13.34 14.13
C GLN A 37 10.72 13.18 13.08
N PRO A 38 10.38 14.21 12.30
CA PRO A 38 9.49 14.08 11.15
C PRO A 38 10.16 13.21 10.06
N VAL A 39 10.11 11.91 10.26
CA VAL A 39 10.59 10.92 9.31
C VAL A 39 9.48 10.74 8.28
N ASP A 40 9.83 10.79 7.00
CA ASP A 40 8.97 10.43 5.89
C ASP A 40 8.21 9.15 6.25
N THR A 41 6.89 9.22 6.27
CA THR A 41 5.98 8.11 6.61
C THR A 41 6.24 6.90 5.70
N PHE A 42 6.69 7.17 4.48
CA PHE A 42 7.07 6.16 3.52
C PHE A 42 8.35 5.40 3.92
N ASP A 43 9.35 6.09 4.42
CA ASP A 43 10.57 5.47 4.94
C ASP A 43 10.30 4.56 6.14
N GLN A 44 9.35 4.94 7.00
CA GLN A 44 8.90 4.10 8.11
C GLN A 44 8.22 2.82 7.60
N LEU A 45 7.36 2.94 6.60
CA LEU A 45 6.71 1.79 5.96
C LEU A 45 7.74 0.86 5.31
N ALA A 46 8.73 1.40 4.60
CA ALA A 46 9.79 0.63 3.96
C ALA A 46 10.67 -0.12 4.98
N ARG A 47 10.97 0.49 6.12
CA ARG A 47 11.69 -0.18 7.22
C ARG A 47 10.87 -1.30 7.84
N ALA A 48 9.58 -1.07 8.10
CA ALA A 48 8.67 -2.09 8.62
C ALA A 48 8.53 -3.27 7.65
N ALA A 49 8.42 -3.01 6.35
CA ALA A 49 8.38 -4.04 5.32
C ALA A 49 9.65 -4.89 5.29
N ARG A 50 10.84 -4.26 5.35
CA ARG A 50 12.13 -4.98 5.41
C ARG A 50 12.23 -5.89 6.62
N ALA A 51 11.68 -5.49 7.77
CA ALA A 51 11.68 -6.30 8.98
C ALA A 51 10.92 -7.63 8.84
N ILE A 52 9.97 -7.70 7.91
CA ILE A 52 9.19 -8.89 7.57
C ILE A 52 9.65 -9.55 6.25
N GLY A 53 10.77 -9.11 5.68
CA GLY A 53 11.35 -9.70 4.47
C GLY A 53 10.76 -9.19 3.16
N VAL A 54 10.06 -8.05 3.17
CA VAL A 54 9.51 -7.40 1.97
C VAL A 54 10.31 -6.15 1.65
N THR A 55 10.66 -5.97 0.38
CA THR A 55 11.29 -4.76 -0.13
C THR A 55 10.26 -3.88 -0.82
N ILE A 56 10.21 -2.60 -0.46
CA ILE A 56 9.42 -1.60 -1.18
C ILE A 56 10.35 -0.75 -2.03
N GLU A 57 10.08 -0.68 -3.32
CA GLU A 57 10.81 0.17 -4.27
C GLU A 57 9.90 1.29 -4.77
N ARG A 58 10.37 2.53 -4.65
CA ARG A 58 9.66 3.73 -5.11
C ARG A 58 10.42 4.37 -6.26
N ARG A 59 9.74 4.61 -7.39
CA ARG A 59 10.34 5.19 -8.60
C ARG A 59 9.45 6.28 -9.19
N GLY A 60 10.10 7.27 -9.79
CA GLY A 60 9.42 8.35 -10.50
C GLY A 60 9.10 9.55 -9.61
N VAL A 61 8.07 10.30 -9.98
CA VAL A 61 7.63 11.52 -9.31
C VAL A 61 6.25 11.35 -8.71
N PHE A 62 6.03 11.96 -7.55
CA PHE A 62 4.83 11.78 -6.73
C PHE A 62 4.20 13.12 -6.38
N PRO A 63 2.92 13.16 -5.97
CA PRO A 63 2.32 14.35 -5.40
C PRO A 63 3.16 14.93 -4.26
N ALA A 64 3.13 16.24 -4.09
CA ALA A 64 3.89 16.93 -3.05
C ALA A 64 3.48 16.46 -1.65
N GLU A 65 4.45 16.32 -0.77
CA GLU A 65 4.22 15.96 0.64
C GLU A 65 3.23 16.93 1.30
N GLY A 66 2.44 16.40 2.23
CA GLY A 66 1.40 17.15 2.93
C GLY A 66 0.11 17.36 2.14
N THR A 67 0.05 16.95 0.87
CA THR A 67 -1.19 16.98 0.09
C THR A 67 -2.06 15.76 0.38
N GLU A 68 -3.39 15.88 0.18
CA GLU A 68 -4.32 14.77 0.30
C GLU A 68 -3.96 13.61 -0.64
N SER A 69 -3.54 13.93 -1.86
CA SER A 69 -3.09 12.92 -2.83
C SER A 69 -1.85 12.15 -2.33
N ALA A 70 -0.88 12.82 -1.69
CA ALA A 70 0.27 12.16 -1.10
C ALA A 70 -0.13 11.23 0.05
N GLN A 71 -1.05 11.64 0.92
CA GLN A 71 -1.58 10.81 1.99
C GLN A 71 -2.30 9.56 1.45
N LEU A 72 -3.08 9.70 0.38
CA LEU A 72 -3.75 8.57 -0.27
C LEU A 72 -2.76 7.60 -0.92
N VAL A 73 -1.65 8.11 -1.47
CA VAL A 73 -0.55 7.27 -1.97
C VAL A 73 0.07 6.43 -0.86
N GLU A 74 0.29 7.00 0.32
CA GLU A 74 0.81 6.26 1.48
C GLU A 74 -0.17 5.21 1.99
N ILE A 75 -1.46 5.54 2.09
CA ILE A 75 -2.50 4.59 2.50
C ILE A 75 -2.58 3.42 1.52
N ALA A 76 -2.51 3.69 0.21
CA ALA A 76 -2.49 2.65 -0.80
C ALA A 76 -1.26 1.75 -0.69
N ALA A 77 -0.08 2.30 -0.39
CA ALA A 77 1.12 1.51 -0.16
C ALA A 77 0.94 0.55 1.02
N HIS A 78 0.31 0.99 2.10
CA HIS A 78 -0.04 0.17 3.26
C HIS A 78 -1.00 -0.98 2.90
N GLU A 79 -2.06 -0.69 2.15
CA GLU A 79 -3.03 -1.69 1.73
C GLU A 79 -2.40 -2.71 0.76
N CYS A 80 -1.58 -2.25 -0.19
CA CYS A 80 -0.87 -3.14 -1.11
C CYS A 80 0.14 -4.04 -0.40
N LEU A 81 0.88 -3.51 0.59
CA LEU A 81 1.80 -4.30 1.41
C LEU A 81 1.03 -5.36 2.22
N THR A 82 -0.08 -4.99 2.82
CA THR A 82 -0.94 -5.91 3.57
C THR A 82 -1.45 -7.04 2.67
N ASN A 83 -1.93 -6.71 1.48
CA ASN A 83 -2.43 -7.68 0.51
C ASN A 83 -1.31 -8.60 -0.02
N LEU A 84 -0.12 -8.06 -0.26
CA LEU A 84 1.05 -8.84 -0.65
C LEU A 84 1.38 -9.92 0.40
N VAL A 85 1.42 -9.54 1.67
CA VAL A 85 1.72 -10.46 2.78
C VAL A 85 0.60 -11.48 3.00
N ARG A 86 -0.67 -11.06 2.88
CA ARG A 86 -1.82 -11.93 3.16
C ARG A 86 -2.13 -12.93 2.06
N HIS A 87 -2.00 -12.52 0.81
CA HIS A 87 -2.61 -13.23 -0.30
C HIS A 87 -1.62 -13.64 -1.39
N ALA A 88 -0.58 -12.84 -1.61
CA ALA A 88 0.30 -13.06 -2.75
C ALA A 88 1.60 -13.80 -2.40
N GLY A 89 2.04 -13.77 -1.15
CA GLY A 89 3.26 -14.45 -0.71
C GLY A 89 4.54 -13.92 -1.37
N GLY A 90 4.49 -12.70 -1.96
CA GLY A 90 5.63 -12.07 -2.59
C GLY A 90 6.57 -11.37 -1.61
N THR A 91 7.68 -10.90 -2.13
CA THR A 91 8.76 -10.25 -1.34
C THR A 91 9.06 -8.83 -1.80
N ARG A 92 8.38 -8.35 -2.84
CA ARG A 92 8.64 -7.03 -3.43
C ARG A 92 7.35 -6.32 -3.79
N LEU A 93 7.25 -5.06 -3.36
CA LEU A 93 6.24 -4.09 -3.77
C LEU A 93 6.93 -2.95 -4.52
N GLU A 94 6.57 -2.74 -5.78
CA GLU A 94 7.06 -1.64 -6.60
C GLU A 94 5.98 -0.56 -6.71
N ILE A 95 6.35 0.70 -6.48
CA ILE A 95 5.47 1.86 -6.54
C ILE A 95 6.03 2.84 -7.56
N ILE A 96 5.28 3.07 -8.63
CA ILE A 96 5.71 3.90 -9.76
C ILE A 96 4.81 5.12 -9.84
N GLY A 97 5.37 6.29 -9.57
CA GLY A 97 4.72 7.59 -9.71
C GLY A 97 5.05 8.26 -11.03
N GLY A 98 4.08 8.99 -11.58
CA GLY A 98 4.26 9.77 -12.78
C GLY A 98 3.30 10.95 -12.84
N LYS A 99 3.77 12.07 -13.41
CA LYS A 99 2.90 13.20 -13.75
C LYS A 99 2.26 12.96 -15.10
N THR A 100 0.98 13.27 -15.22
CA THR A 100 0.21 13.22 -16.46
C THR A 100 -0.20 14.62 -16.88
N ALA A 101 -0.77 14.79 -18.06
CA ALA A 101 -1.27 16.10 -18.51
C ALA A 101 -2.39 16.66 -17.62
N SER A 102 -3.10 15.79 -16.90
CA SER A 102 -4.25 16.16 -16.06
C SER A 102 -4.02 15.97 -14.55
N GLY A 103 -2.80 15.60 -14.12
CA GLY A 103 -2.50 15.37 -12.70
C GLY A 103 -1.46 14.29 -12.47
N TRP A 104 -1.78 13.30 -11.64
CA TRP A 104 -0.83 12.27 -11.19
C TRP A 104 -1.40 10.87 -11.42
N ARG A 105 -0.51 9.93 -11.74
CA ARG A 105 -0.81 8.50 -11.76
C ARG A 105 0.21 7.74 -10.93
N VAL A 106 -0.26 6.91 -10.01
CA VAL A 106 0.60 6.07 -9.17
C VAL A 106 0.16 4.61 -9.30
N ARG A 107 1.10 3.72 -9.60
CA ARG A 107 0.88 2.29 -9.82
C ARG A 107 1.60 1.49 -8.75
N TYR A 108 0.93 0.46 -8.24
CA TYR A 108 1.44 -0.47 -7.25
C TYR A 108 1.44 -1.87 -7.84
N LEU A 109 2.61 -2.50 -7.87
CA LEU A 109 2.80 -3.82 -8.44
C LEU A 109 3.54 -4.69 -7.43
N ASN A 110 3.21 -5.98 -7.38
CA ASN A 110 3.93 -6.92 -6.54
C ASN A 110 4.43 -8.12 -7.36
N ASP A 111 5.40 -8.85 -6.78
CA ASP A 111 6.00 -10.06 -7.34
C ASP A 111 5.35 -11.35 -6.83
N GLY A 112 4.23 -11.22 -6.12
CA GLY A 112 3.51 -12.37 -5.58
C GLY A 112 2.72 -13.15 -6.61
N SER A 113 1.99 -14.14 -6.13
CA SER A 113 1.15 -15.00 -6.97
C SER A 113 0.11 -14.18 -7.73
N THR A 114 -0.06 -14.49 -9.01
CA THR A 114 -1.14 -13.89 -9.82
C THR A 114 -2.50 -14.30 -9.27
N PRO A 115 -3.41 -13.35 -9.02
CA PRO A 115 -4.76 -13.69 -8.55
C PRO A 115 -5.50 -14.60 -9.54
N VAL A 116 -6.23 -15.58 -9.00
CA VAL A 116 -7.07 -16.46 -9.79
C VAL A 116 -8.44 -15.81 -10.00
N GLY A 117 -8.55 -14.97 -11.03
CA GLY A 117 -9.79 -14.28 -11.36
C GLY A 117 -9.90 -12.88 -10.76
N PRO A 118 -11.07 -12.23 -10.92
CA PRO A 118 -11.30 -10.86 -10.45
C PRO A 118 -11.10 -10.73 -8.94
N ILE A 119 -10.47 -9.62 -8.54
CA ILE A 119 -10.21 -9.34 -7.13
C ILE A 119 -11.50 -8.87 -6.47
N VAL A 120 -11.90 -9.56 -5.40
CA VAL A 120 -12.94 -9.08 -4.51
C VAL A 120 -12.31 -8.12 -3.51
N GLU A 121 -12.72 -6.86 -3.57
CA GLU A 121 -12.19 -5.83 -2.67
C GLU A 121 -12.61 -6.12 -1.23
N GLY A 122 -11.63 -6.29 -0.35
CA GLY A 122 -11.87 -6.31 1.09
C GLY A 122 -12.10 -4.90 1.64
N SER A 123 -12.41 -4.79 2.93
CA SER A 123 -12.72 -3.53 3.59
C SER A 123 -11.66 -2.43 3.41
N GLY A 124 -10.37 -2.79 3.34
CA GLY A 124 -9.26 -1.86 3.14
C GLY A 124 -9.29 -1.21 1.75
N LEU A 125 -9.38 -2.01 0.70
CA LEU A 125 -9.44 -1.50 -0.67
C LEU A 125 -10.74 -0.74 -0.95
N THR A 126 -11.87 -1.19 -0.42
CA THR A 126 -13.15 -0.48 -0.52
C THR A 126 -13.09 0.89 0.16
N ALA A 127 -12.52 0.98 1.35
CA ALA A 127 -12.35 2.25 2.07
C ALA A 127 -11.38 3.19 1.34
N LEU A 128 -10.27 2.65 0.79
CA LEU A 128 -9.33 3.42 -0.01
C LEU A 128 -10.01 3.99 -1.26
N ARG A 129 -10.78 3.17 -2.00
CA ARG A 129 -11.53 3.60 -3.19
C ARG A 129 -12.45 4.77 -2.87
N ALA A 130 -13.27 4.64 -1.82
CA ALA A 130 -14.18 5.70 -1.41
C ALA A 130 -13.46 7.02 -1.10
N ARG A 131 -12.28 6.96 -0.47
CA ARG A 131 -11.47 8.16 -0.17
C ARG A 131 -10.85 8.78 -1.42
N VAL A 132 -10.33 7.95 -2.33
CA VAL A 132 -9.77 8.42 -3.61
C VAL A 132 -10.84 9.10 -4.45
N GLU A 133 -12.03 8.52 -4.55
CA GLU A 133 -13.17 9.09 -5.29
C GLU A 133 -13.67 10.39 -4.63
N ALA A 134 -13.75 10.44 -3.30
CA ALA A 134 -14.10 11.66 -2.56
C ALA A 134 -13.10 12.80 -2.80
N ALA A 135 -11.80 12.48 -2.97
CA ALA A 135 -10.75 13.43 -3.37
C ALA A 135 -10.78 13.78 -4.87
N GLY A 136 -11.78 13.33 -5.62
CA GLY A 136 -11.91 13.57 -7.06
C GLY A 136 -10.96 12.75 -7.93
N GLY A 137 -10.34 11.70 -7.37
CA GLY A 137 -9.47 10.76 -8.08
C GLY A 137 -10.21 9.54 -8.61
N ALA A 138 -9.46 8.60 -9.16
CA ALA A 138 -9.94 7.30 -9.61
C ALA A 138 -9.01 6.18 -9.14
N MET A 139 -9.57 5.01 -8.85
CA MET A 139 -8.85 3.83 -8.46
C MET A 139 -9.24 2.64 -9.34
N GLU A 140 -8.24 1.99 -9.93
CA GLU A 140 -8.40 0.81 -10.78
C GLU A 140 -7.58 -0.35 -10.21
N ILE A 141 -8.12 -1.57 -10.30
CA ILE A 141 -7.44 -2.79 -9.90
C ILE A 141 -7.46 -3.78 -11.06
N ALA A 142 -6.28 -4.20 -11.51
CA ALA A 142 -6.10 -5.28 -12.46
C ALA A 142 -5.59 -6.54 -11.73
N HIS A 143 -6.02 -7.72 -12.21
CA HIS A 143 -5.59 -9.01 -11.66
C HIS A 143 -4.75 -9.82 -12.65
N ALA A 144 -4.74 -9.49 -13.91
CA ALA A 144 -3.98 -10.19 -14.96
C ALA A 144 -3.18 -9.18 -15.79
N PRO A 145 -1.95 -9.50 -16.21
CA PRO A 145 -1.19 -10.74 -15.94
C PRO A 145 -0.65 -10.85 -14.51
N ARG A 146 -0.80 -9.81 -13.69
CA ARG A 146 -0.41 -9.72 -12.27
C ARG A 146 -1.32 -8.72 -11.55
N PHE A 147 -1.27 -8.73 -10.23
CA PHE A 147 -1.91 -7.69 -9.44
C PHE A 147 -1.31 -6.32 -9.76
N GLU A 148 -2.16 -5.36 -10.07
CA GLU A 148 -1.81 -3.96 -10.21
C GLU A 148 -2.94 -3.09 -9.67
N LEU A 149 -2.60 -2.17 -8.75
CA LEU A 149 -3.49 -1.12 -8.31
C LEU A 149 -2.99 0.20 -8.90
N THR A 150 -3.90 0.97 -9.50
CA THR A 150 -3.59 2.29 -10.07
C THR A 150 -4.46 3.35 -9.42
N LEU A 151 -3.81 4.40 -8.90
CA LEU A 151 -4.47 5.63 -8.47
C LEU A 151 -4.23 6.72 -9.51
N THR A 152 -5.28 7.47 -9.84
CA THR A 152 -5.20 8.67 -10.68
C THR A 152 -5.78 9.85 -9.92
N PHE A 153 -5.02 10.94 -9.81
CA PHE A 153 -5.44 12.19 -9.19
C PHE A 153 -5.45 13.29 -10.26
N PHE A 154 -6.49 14.10 -10.27
CA PHE A 154 -6.66 15.17 -11.25
C PHE A 154 -6.32 16.53 -10.63
N GLU A 155 -5.38 17.28 -11.25
CA GLU A 155 -5.12 18.67 -10.91
C GLU A 155 -6.20 19.57 -11.55
N GLY A 156 -6.84 20.44 -10.77
CA GLY A 156 -7.78 21.43 -11.31
C GLY A 156 -9.27 21.19 -11.12
N ARG A 157 -9.68 20.08 -10.45
CA ARG A 157 -11.04 19.96 -9.91
C ARG A 157 -11.07 20.34 -8.43
N GLN A 158 -10.66 21.56 -8.10
CA GLN A 158 -11.20 22.21 -6.91
C GLN A 158 -12.66 22.53 -7.23
N GLY A 159 -13.56 22.02 -6.36
CA GLY A 159 -14.99 22.05 -6.58
C GLY A 159 -15.49 23.41 -7.08
N ILE A 160 -16.23 23.35 -8.17
CA ILE A 160 -17.15 24.45 -8.54
C ILE A 160 -18.24 24.42 -7.45
N PRO A 161 -18.50 25.57 -6.78
CA PRO A 161 -19.51 25.68 -5.75
C PRO A 161 -20.90 25.34 -6.26
#